data_902b9282b48341a6288afa1b8ab437f9
#
_entry.id   902b9282b48341a6288afa1b8ab437f9
#
_cell.length_a   1.000
_cell.length_b   1.000
_cell.length_c   1.000
_cell.angle_alpha   90.00
_cell.angle_beta   90.00
_cell.angle_gamma   90.00
#
_symmetry.space_group_name_H-M   'P 1'
#
loop_
_entity.id
_entity.type
_entity.pdbx_description
1 polymer ?
#
loop_
_entity_poly.entity_id
_entity_poly.type
_entity_poly.pdbx_seq_one_letter_code
_entity_poly.pdbx_strand_id
1 'polypeptide(L)'
;ELKDFKEKLTDKTKIVWICNPNNPTGSVIDKDTFDDFVEALPEKCWLVIDEAYADFANPDDLPDVMKYIKAGKQVINIRTFSKYYGLAGGRIGYLVANPEFVNWYDTVSEPFNANRIGLAGAVALMSEEGQAECKKYGDKMIADREMLNEELTKLGCECFPSQANFVFFSTPYDAGEIAEMLLRVGV
;
A
#
# COMPACT_ATOMS: atom_id res chain seq x y z
N GLU A 1 3.09 -15.74 -3.03
CA GLU A 1 4.26 -15.05 -3.63
C GLU A 1 3.97 -14.69 -5.10
N LEU A 2 4.68 -13.71 -5.67
CA LEU A 2 4.45 -13.30 -7.08
C LEU A 2 4.71 -14.43 -8.09
N LYS A 3 5.61 -15.33 -7.77
CA LYS A 3 5.86 -16.51 -8.60
C LYS A 3 4.61 -17.40 -8.72
N ASP A 4 3.83 -17.53 -7.65
CA ASP A 4 2.58 -18.30 -7.68
C ASP A 4 1.51 -17.61 -8.54
N PHE A 5 1.50 -16.27 -8.55
CA PHE A 5 0.67 -15.50 -9.48
C PHE A 5 1.10 -15.73 -10.92
N LYS A 6 2.42 -15.68 -11.19
CA LYS A 6 2.98 -15.91 -12.54
C LYS A 6 2.55 -17.26 -13.12
N GLU A 7 2.55 -18.32 -12.31
CA GLU A 7 2.09 -19.66 -12.70
C GLU A 7 0.58 -19.73 -13.01
N LYS A 8 -0.22 -18.79 -12.49
CA LYS A 8 -1.67 -18.72 -12.72
C LYS A 8 -2.07 -17.82 -13.87
N LEU A 9 -1.12 -17.07 -14.46
CA LEU A 9 -1.41 -16.20 -15.60
C LEU A 9 -1.83 -17.02 -16.82
N THR A 10 -2.84 -16.55 -17.53
CA THR A 10 -3.31 -17.12 -18.79
C THR A 10 -3.77 -15.99 -19.72
N ASP A 11 -3.99 -16.28 -20.99
CA ASP A 11 -4.57 -15.31 -21.96
C ASP A 11 -5.95 -14.80 -21.56
N LYS A 12 -6.62 -15.47 -20.61
CA LYS A 12 -7.90 -15.06 -20.04
C LYS A 12 -7.75 -14.10 -18.87
N THR A 13 -6.55 -13.96 -18.30
CA THR A 13 -6.27 -13.02 -17.20
C THR A 13 -6.37 -11.61 -17.72
N LYS A 14 -7.26 -10.80 -17.15
CA LYS A 14 -7.53 -9.42 -17.57
C LYS A 14 -7.02 -8.38 -16.58
N ILE A 15 -7.04 -8.73 -15.31
CA ILE A 15 -6.57 -7.84 -14.23
C ILE A 15 -5.83 -8.70 -13.22
N VAL A 16 -4.67 -8.20 -12.78
CA VAL A 16 -3.97 -8.66 -11.58
C VAL A 16 -3.94 -7.51 -10.59
N TRP A 17 -4.29 -7.79 -9.35
CA TRP A 17 -4.27 -6.80 -8.27
C TRP A 17 -3.25 -7.20 -7.22
N ILE A 18 -2.32 -6.28 -6.90
CA ILE A 18 -1.24 -6.51 -5.94
C ILE A 18 -1.23 -5.33 -4.96
N CYS A 19 -1.11 -5.63 -3.66
CA CYS A 19 -0.87 -4.64 -2.62
C CYS A 19 0.61 -4.65 -2.23
N ASN A 20 1.29 -3.50 -2.30
CA ASN A 20 2.73 -3.39 -2.02
C ASN A 20 3.12 -2.03 -1.40
N PRO A 21 3.43 -1.94 -0.10
CA PRO A 21 3.48 -3.02 0.90
C PRO A 21 2.14 -3.72 1.12
N ASN A 22 2.18 -5.04 1.36
CA ASN A 22 0.97 -5.85 1.46
C ASN A 22 0.23 -5.65 2.79
N ASN A 23 -1.09 -5.60 2.76
CA ASN A 23 -1.93 -5.70 3.93
C ASN A 23 -2.60 -7.10 3.92
N PRO A 24 -2.44 -7.94 4.98
CA PRO A 24 -2.06 -7.57 6.35
C PRO A 24 -0.58 -7.81 6.72
N THR A 25 0.27 -8.30 5.84
CA THR A 25 1.61 -8.78 6.22
C THR A 25 2.66 -7.66 6.37
N GLY A 26 2.46 -6.51 5.72
CA GLY A 26 3.44 -5.43 5.66
C GLY A 26 4.64 -5.69 4.74
N SER A 27 4.68 -6.86 4.10
CA SER A 27 5.80 -7.26 3.24
C SER A 27 5.87 -6.43 1.97
N VAL A 28 7.09 -6.24 1.48
CA VAL A 28 7.40 -5.57 0.21
C VAL A 28 7.89 -6.60 -0.80
N ILE A 29 7.52 -6.42 -2.04
CA ILE A 29 7.94 -7.25 -3.16
C ILE A 29 9.33 -6.81 -3.60
N ASP A 30 10.23 -7.77 -3.75
CA ASP A 30 11.56 -7.57 -4.32
C ASP A 30 11.50 -6.98 -5.75
N LYS A 31 12.39 -6.05 -6.07
CA LYS A 31 12.39 -5.31 -7.34
C LYS A 31 12.56 -6.22 -8.56
N ASP A 32 13.50 -7.15 -8.50
CA ASP A 32 13.78 -8.04 -9.62
C ASP A 32 12.60 -9.00 -9.83
N THR A 33 12.03 -9.51 -8.75
CA THR A 33 10.82 -10.35 -8.78
C THR A 33 9.62 -9.59 -9.35
N PHE A 34 9.49 -8.29 -9.01
CA PHE A 34 8.43 -7.46 -9.56
C PHE A 34 8.62 -7.19 -11.05
N ASP A 35 9.85 -6.86 -11.46
CA ASP A 35 10.20 -6.59 -12.86
C ASP A 35 9.96 -7.84 -13.73
N ASP A 36 10.41 -9.00 -13.29
CA ASP A 36 10.15 -10.30 -13.93
C ASP A 36 8.65 -10.62 -14.04
N PHE A 37 7.87 -10.22 -13.04
CA PHE A 37 6.43 -10.43 -13.07
C PHE A 37 5.74 -9.53 -14.09
N VAL A 38 6.10 -8.24 -14.14
CA VAL A 38 5.53 -7.28 -15.10
C VAL A 38 5.81 -7.70 -16.55
N GLU A 39 7.01 -8.23 -16.82
CA GLU A 39 7.36 -8.71 -18.16
C GLU A 39 6.60 -10.00 -18.55
N ALA A 40 6.16 -10.78 -17.58
CA ALA A 40 5.40 -12.01 -17.81
C ALA A 40 3.88 -11.77 -17.98
N LEU A 41 3.39 -10.57 -17.78
CA LEU A 41 1.96 -10.28 -17.91
C LEU A 41 1.47 -10.45 -19.35
N PRO A 42 0.28 -11.06 -19.57
CA PRO A 42 -0.34 -11.09 -20.88
C PRO A 42 -0.54 -9.67 -21.45
N GLU A 43 -0.37 -9.49 -22.75
CA GLU A 43 -0.43 -8.20 -23.46
C GLU A 43 -1.67 -7.35 -23.13
N LYS A 44 -2.81 -8.00 -22.84
CA LYS A 44 -4.10 -7.34 -22.53
C LYS A 44 -4.46 -7.42 -21.04
N CYS A 45 -3.49 -7.63 -20.18
CA CYS A 45 -3.68 -7.70 -18.74
C CYS A 45 -3.31 -6.38 -18.07
N TRP A 46 -4.21 -5.84 -17.26
CA TRP A 46 -3.93 -4.68 -16.42
C TRP A 46 -3.36 -5.12 -15.07
N LEU A 47 -2.27 -4.48 -14.68
CA LEU A 47 -1.69 -4.65 -13.34
C LEU A 47 -2.09 -3.46 -12.47
N VAL A 48 -2.83 -3.71 -11.41
CA VAL A 48 -3.18 -2.71 -10.40
C VAL A 48 -2.28 -2.90 -9.19
N ILE A 49 -1.52 -1.85 -8.85
CA ILE A 49 -0.66 -1.83 -7.67
C ILE A 49 -1.27 -0.88 -6.65
N ASP A 50 -1.70 -1.45 -5.54
CA ASP A 50 -2.19 -0.70 -4.37
C ASP A 50 -0.99 -0.37 -3.46
N GLU A 51 -0.58 0.88 -3.48
CA GLU A 51 0.53 1.41 -2.71
C GLU A 51 0.06 2.28 -1.52
N ALA A 52 -1.07 1.92 -0.91
CA ALA A 52 -1.62 2.67 0.22
C ALA A 52 -0.65 2.85 1.40
N TYR A 53 0.34 1.98 1.54
CA TYR A 53 1.32 1.99 2.63
C TYR A 53 2.74 2.35 2.18
N ALA A 54 2.95 2.66 0.91
CA ALA A 54 4.30 2.85 0.34
C ALA A 54 5.08 4.01 0.97
N ASP A 55 4.39 5.05 1.45
CA ASP A 55 5.03 6.21 2.10
C ASP A 55 5.67 5.86 3.47
N PHE A 56 5.36 4.68 4.07
CA PHE A 56 6.03 4.15 5.27
C PHE A 56 7.23 3.27 4.94
N ALA A 57 7.36 2.82 3.71
CA ALA A 57 8.42 1.93 3.30
C ALA A 57 9.70 2.69 2.95
N ASN A 58 10.83 1.99 3.04
CA ASN A 58 12.07 2.51 2.49
C ASN A 58 11.94 2.61 0.96
N PRO A 59 12.07 3.80 0.37
CA PRO A 59 11.95 3.98 -1.08
C PRO A 59 12.92 3.11 -1.89
N ASP A 60 14.08 2.81 -1.31
CA ASP A 60 15.09 1.97 -1.95
C ASP A 60 14.69 0.51 -2.07
N ASP A 61 13.69 0.05 -1.33
CA ASP A 61 13.18 -1.32 -1.37
C ASP A 61 11.96 -1.45 -2.31
N LEU A 62 11.30 -0.33 -2.64
CA LEU A 62 10.10 -0.34 -3.49
C LEU A 62 10.45 -0.46 -4.98
N PRO A 63 9.72 -1.28 -5.75
CA PRO A 63 9.79 -1.27 -7.20
C PRO A 63 9.41 0.09 -7.80
N ASP A 64 10.09 0.51 -8.87
CA ASP A 64 9.70 1.72 -9.62
C ASP A 64 8.52 1.43 -10.56
N VAL A 65 7.31 1.53 -10.01
CA VAL A 65 6.06 1.35 -10.78
C VAL A 65 5.91 2.41 -11.87
N MET A 66 6.42 3.62 -11.62
CA MET A 66 6.29 4.74 -12.54
C MET A 66 7.04 4.53 -13.87
N LYS A 67 8.13 3.75 -13.89
CA LYS A 67 8.84 3.44 -15.14
C LYS A 67 7.95 2.73 -16.15
N TYR A 68 7.08 1.83 -15.68
CA TYR A 68 6.16 1.08 -16.53
C TYR A 68 4.99 1.93 -17.04
N ILE A 69 4.43 2.79 -16.19
CA ILE A 69 3.38 3.73 -16.59
C ILE A 69 3.91 4.70 -17.67
N LYS A 70 5.11 5.26 -17.47
CA LYS A 70 5.79 6.14 -18.44
C LYS A 70 6.13 5.42 -19.74
N ALA A 71 6.40 4.12 -19.69
CA ALA A 71 6.63 3.29 -20.88
C ALA A 71 5.31 2.89 -21.60
N GLY A 72 4.15 3.34 -21.13
CA GLY A 72 2.85 3.06 -21.73
C GLY A 72 2.30 1.66 -21.45
N LYS A 73 2.90 0.91 -20.50
CA LYS A 73 2.37 -0.40 -20.10
C LYS A 73 1.02 -0.27 -19.37
N GLN A 74 0.25 -1.34 -19.36
CA GLN A 74 -1.07 -1.41 -18.71
C GLN A 74 -0.91 -1.58 -17.19
N VAL A 75 -0.37 -0.55 -16.55
CA VAL A 75 -0.12 -0.50 -15.11
C VAL A 75 -0.86 0.68 -14.50
N ILE A 76 -1.52 0.44 -13.38
CA ILE A 76 -2.25 1.43 -12.58
C ILE A 76 -1.66 1.42 -11.19
N ASN A 77 -1.19 2.57 -10.73
CA ASN A 77 -0.73 2.78 -9.37
C ASN A 77 -1.83 3.48 -8.57
N ILE A 78 -2.19 2.95 -7.41
CA ILE A 78 -3.19 3.53 -6.52
C ILE A 78 -2.52 4.01 -5.23
N ARG A 79 -2.82 5.25 -4.83
CA ARG A 79 -2.31 5.90 -3.64
C ARG A 79 -3.45 6.53 -2.82
N THR A 80 -3.20 6.79 -1.56
CA THR A 80 -4.20 7.35 -0.64
C THR A 80 -3.62 8.40 0.29
N PHE A 81 -4.44 9.36 0.67
CA PHE A 81 -4.16 10.28 1.79
C PHE A 81 -4.61 9.73 3.15
N SER A 82 -5.20 8.54 3.18
CA SER A 82 -5.81 7.97 4.39
C SER A 82 -4.80 7.47 5.42
N LYS A 83 -3.58 7.09 5.02
CA LYS A 83 -2.60 6.40 5.89
C LYS A 83 -1.50 7.35 6.34
N TYR A 84 -0.42 7.47 5.60
CA TYR A 84 0.74 8.31 5.95
C TYR A 84 0.36 9.77 6.20
N TYR A 85 -0.55 10.30 5.40
CA TYR A 85 -1.02 11.68 5.48
C TYR A 85 -2.12 11.92 6.53
N GLY A 86 -2.57 10.88 7.25
CA GLY A 86 -3.52 11.01 8.36
C GLY A 86 -4.94 11.48 7.97
N LEU A 87 -5.29 11.51 6.68
CA LEU A 87 -6.56 12.07 6.18
C LEU A 87 -7.61 10.97 5.90
N ALA A 88 -7.67 9.93 6.72
CA ALA A 88 -8.58 8.79 6.50
C ALA A 88 -10.06 9.22 6.42
N GLY A 89 -10.48 10.16 7.27
CA GLY A 89 -11.84 10.72 7.28
C GLY A 89 -12.16 11.60 6.07
N GLY A 90 -11.15 12.11 5.36
CA GLY A 90 -11.31 12.94 4.16
C GLY A 90 -11.71 12.13 2.92
N ARG A 91 -11.54 10.82 2.90
CA ARG A 91 -11.86 9.91 1.80
C ARG A 91 -11.25 10.34 0.46
N ILE A 92 -9.96 10.67 0.46
CA ILE A 92 -9.21 11.10 -0.72
C ILE A 92 -8.12 10.08 -1.04
N GLY A 93 -8.04 9.72 -2.30
CA GLY A 93 -6.98 8.93 -2.92
C GLY A 93 -6.84 9.37 -4.37
N TYR A 94 -5.87 8.79 -5.05
CA TYR A 94 -5.63 9.04 -6.47
C TYR A 94 -5.06 7.80 -7.14
N LEU A 95 -5.16 7.77 -8.44
CA LEU A 95 -4.49 6.78 -9.26
C LEU A 95 -3.58 7.46 -10.29
N VAL A 96 -2.54 6.76 -10.69
CA VAL A 96 -1.67 7.14 -11.79
C VAL A 96 -1.67 5.99 -12.79
N ALA A 97 -1.96 6.30 -14.04
CA ALA A 97 -1.99 5.34 -15.13
C ALA A 97 -1.64 6.02 -16.46
N ASN A 98 -1.57 5.26 -17.55
CA ASN A 98 -1.44 5.84 -18.87
C ASN A 98 -2.69 6.66 -19.25
N PRO A 99 -2.61 7.64 -20.20
CA PRO A 99 -3.72 8.51 -20.55
C PRO A 99 -4.95 7.76 -21.08
N GLU A 100 -4.77 6.63 -21.74
CA GLU A 100 -5.88 5.82 -22.26
C GLU A 100 -6.77 5.32 -21.13
N PHE A 101 -6.16 4.76 -20.07
CA PHE A 101 -6.91 4.31 -18.89
C PHE A 101 -7.61 5.48 -18.18
N VAL A 102 -6.92 6.61 -18.01
CA VAL A 102 -7.48 7.79 -17.35
C VAL A 102 -8.75 8.27 -18.10
N ASN A 103 -8.73 8.31 -19.44
CA ASN A 103 -9.90 8.65 -20.23
C ASN A 103 -11.06 7.67 -20.03
N TRP A 104 -10.79 6.37 -19.92
CA TRP A 104 -11.83 5.39 -19.62
C TRP A 104 -12.39 5.59 -18.21
N TYR A 105 -11.50 5.80 -17.24
CA TYR A 105 -11.89 6.06 -15.85
C TYR A 105 -12.80 7.29 -15.75
N ASP A 106 -12.45 8.40 -16.42
CA ASP A 106 -13.25 9.63 -16.42
C ASP A 106 -14.64 9.42 -17.03
N THR A 107 -14.77 8.50 -17.99
CA THR A 107 -16.05 8.18 -18.62
C THR A 107 -17.02 7.46 -17.66
N VAL A 108 -16.50 6.68 -16.70
CA VAL A 108 -17.30 5.86 -15.77
C VAL A 108 -17.31 6.41 -14.35
N SER A 109 -16.42 7.34 -14.02
CA SER A 109 -16.37 7.94 -12.69
C SER A 109 -17.56 8.88 -12.45
N GLU A 110 -18.05 8.91 -11.22
CA GLU A 110 -19.13 9.83 -10.86
C GLU A 110 -18.63 11.29 -10.88
N PRO A 111 -19.44 12.23 -11.43
CA PRO A 111 -19.14 13.66 -11.31
C PRO A 111 -19.02 14.05 -9.83
N PHE A 112 -18.01 14.87 -9.50
CA PHE A 112 -17.75 15.34 -8.12
C PHE A 112 -17.43 14.20 -7.13
N ASN A 113 -16.80 13.12 -7.58
CA ASN A 113 -16.43 11.94 -6.79
C ASN A 113 -15.52 12.27 -5.59
N ALA A 114 -14.79 13.39 -5.60
CA ALA A 114 -13.95 13.84 -4.49
C ALA A 114 -14.62 15.03 -3.77
N ASN A 115 -14.80 14.91 -2.45
CA ASN A 115 -15.41 15.98 -1.67
C ASN A 115 -14.46 17.17 -1.46
N ARG A 116 -15.00 18.39 -1.45
CA ARG A 116 -14.22 19.63 -1.39
C ARG A 116 -13.37 19.76 -0.11
N ILE A 117 -13.87 19.28 1.03
CA ILE A 117 -13.16 19.39 2.32
C ILE A 117 -11.93 18.47 2.29
N GLY A 118 -12.10 17.23 1.83
CA GLY A 118 -11.00 16.29 1.67
C GLY A 118 -9.94 16.79 0.68
N LEU A 119 -10.37 17.38 -0.45
CA LEU A 119 -9.45 17.99 -1.43
C LEU A 119 -8.66 19.15 -0.82
N ALA A 120 -9.31 20.05 -0.07
CA ALA A 120 -8.62 21.14 0.61
C ALA A 120 -7.60 20.63 1.65
N GLY A 121 -7.96 19.56 2.39
CA GLY A 121 -7.04 18.88 3.30
C GLY A 121 -5.84 18.27 2.55
N ALA A 122 -6.08 17.58 1.44
CA ALA A 122 -5.01 17.00 0.63
C ALA A 122 -4.05 18.08 0.08
N VAL A 123 -4.58 19.20 -0.41
CA VAL A 123 -3.77 20.35 -0.87
C VAL A 123 -2.92 20.92 0.25
N ALA A 124 -3.47 21.08 1.46
CA ALA A 124 -2.73 21.56 2.62
C ALA A 124 -1.59 20.61 3.01
N LEU A 125 -1.83 19.29 2.97
CA LEU A 125 -0.83 18.25 3.24
C LEU A 125 0.28 18.19 2.19
N MET A 126 0.03 18.65 0.96
CA MET A 126 1.03 18.74 -0.11
C MET A 126 1.88 20.02 -0.05
N SER A 127 1.58 20.97 0.83
CA SER A 127 2.44 22.12 1.08
C SER A 127 3.76 21.68 1.75
N GLU A 128 4.79 22.52 1.70
CA GLU A 128 6.07 22.26 2.36
C GLU A 128 5.90 22.00 3.86
N GLU A 129 5.09 22.81 4.54
CA GLU A 129 4.75 22.63 5.95
C GLU A 129 3.99 21.33 6.21
N GLY A 130 2.99 21.01 5.38
CA GLY A 130 2.21 19.78 5.48
C GLY A 130 3.07 18.53 5.29
N GLN A 131 3.97 18.54 4.31
CA GLN A 131 4.92 17.45 4.06
C GLN A 131 5.88 17.26 5.25
N ALA A 132 6.40 18.35 5.81
CA ALA A 132 7.28 18.29 6.98
C ALA A 132 6.57 17.68 8.20
N GLU A 133 5.31 18.04 8.43
CA GLU A 133 4.53 17.47 9.53
C GLU A 133 4.19 16.00 9.29
N CYS A 134 3.79 15.61 8.07
CA CYS A 134 3.57 14.22 7.69
C CYS A 134 4.84 13.38 7.92
N LYS A 135 6.00 13.89 7.50
CA LYS A 135 7.27 13.18 7.70
C LYS A 135 7.56 12.94 9.17
N LYS A 136 7.37 13.96 10.03
CA LYS A 136 7.59 13.83 11.48
C LYS A 136 6.74 12.72 12.09
N TYR A 137 5.46 12.64 11.74
CA TYR A 137 4.57 11.57 12.22
C TYR A 137 4.88 10.22 11.57
N GLY A 138 5.22 10.19 10.29
CA GLY A 138 5.64 9.00 9.57
C GLY A 138 6.88 8.38 10.20
N ASP A 139 7.93 9.17 10.44
CA ASP A 139 9.16 8.72 11.10
C ASP A 139 8.87 8.14 12.51
N LYS A 140 7.95 8.81 13.26
CA LYS A 140 7.54 8.29 14.57
C LYS A 140 6.82 6.95 14.45
N MET A 141 5.90 6.79 13.50
CA MET A 141 5.16 5.53 13.30
C MET A 141 6.09 4.39 12.86
N ILE A 142 7.10 4.68 12.06
CA ILE A 142 8.14 3.71 11.69
C ILE A 142 8.91 3.27 12.95
N ALA A 143 9.34 4.22 13.78
CA ALA A 143 10.03 3.90 15.02
C ALA A 143 9.15 3.10 16.03
N ASP A 144 7.88 3.49 16.16
CA ASP A 144 6.91 2.77 17.02
C ASP A 144 6.65 1.34 16.51
N ARG A 145 6.61 1.12 15.19
CA ARG A 145 6.50 -0.21 14.56
C ARG A 145 7.71 -1.08 14.92
N GLU A 146 8.92 -0.56 14.77
CA GLU A 146 10.15 -1.31 15.10
C GLU A 146 10.19 -1.66 16.58
N MET A 147 9.88 -0.71 17.47
CA MET A 147 9.80 -0.96 18.91
C MET A 147 8.76 -2.03 19.23
N LEU A 148 7.56 -1.96 18.64
CA LEU A 148 6.52 -2.96 18.84
C LEU A 148 6.96 -4.35 18.37
N ASN A 149 7.63 -4.43 17.22
CA ASN A 149 8.18 -5.67 16.68
C ASN A 149 9.21 -6.30 17.63
N GLU A 150 10.12 -5.49 18.18
CA GLU A 150 11.10 -5.95 19.15
C GLU A 150 10.45 -6.46 20.45
N GLU A 151 9.49 -5.73 21.01
CA GLU A 151 8.82 -6.11 22.26
C GLU A 151 7.97 -7.37 22.09
N LEU A 152 7.22 -7.50 20.99
CA LEU A 152 6.47 -8.73 20.69
C LEU A 152 7.39 -9.94 20.52
N THR A 153 8.54 -9.76 19.88
CA THR A 153 9.55 -10.82 19.72
C THR A 153 10.11 -11.26 21.09
N LYS A 154 10.37 -10.32 22.00
CA LYS A 154 10.81 -10.64 23.39
C LYS A 154 9.74 -11.42 24.18
N LEU A 155 8.47 -11.21 23.85
CA LEU A 155 7.33 -11.96 24.42
C LEU A 155 7.13 -13.34 23.78
N GLY A 156 7.96 -13.73 22.81
CA GLY A 156 7.92 -15.03 22.16
C GLY A 156 6.95 -15.11 20.95
N CYS A 157 6.51 -13.97 20.46
CA CYS A 157 5.75 -13.92 19.19
C CYS A 157 6.70 -14.05 17.99
N GLU A 158 6.22 -14.67 16.93
CA GLU A 158 6.90 -14.67 15.64
C GLU A 158 6.39 -13.47 14.83
N CYS A 159 7.22 -12.44 14.68
CA CYS A 159 6.89 -11.23 13.94
C CYS A 159 7.39 -11.32 12.50
N PHE A 160 6.58 -10.85 11.56
CA PHE A 160 6.93 -10.81 10.16
C PHE A 160 7.45 -9.41 9.79
N PRO A 161 8.51 -9.31 8.96
CA PRO A 161 9.04 -8.02 8.52
C PRO A 161 7.95 -7.17 7.87
N SER A 162 7.77 -5.93 8.36
CA SER A 162 6.76 -5.01 7.85
C SER A 162 7.38 -3.68 7.42
N GLN A 163 6.94 -3.17 6.28
CA GLN A 163 7.22 -1.81 5.82
C GLN A 163 5.95 -0.94 5.73
N ALA A 164 4.87 -1.38 6.40
CA ALA A 164 3.63 -0.62 6.58
C ALA A 164 3.59 0.04 7.98
N ASN A 165 2.44 0.55 8.40
CA ASN A 165 2.24 1.13 9.74
C ASN A 165 1.58 0.15 10.72
N PHE A 166 1.84 -1.13 10.58
CA PHE A 166 1.36 -2.21 11.46
C PHE A 166 2.38 -3.35 11.52
N VAL A 167 2.23 -4.21 12.52
CA VAL A 167 3.01 -5.45 12.67
C VAL A 167 2.06 -6.63 12.50
N PHE A 168 2.45 -7.57 11.63
CA PHE A 168 1.81 -8.87 11.52
C PHE A 168 2.63 -9.90 12.28
N PHE A 169 2.00 -10.61 13.20
CA PHE A 169 2.71 -11.59 14.05
C PHE A 169 1.83 -12.80 14.36
N SER A 170 2.47 -13.92 14.66
CA SER A 170 1.84 -15.09 15.22
C SER A 170 2.18 -15.24 16.71
N THR A 171 1.32 -15.89 17.45
CA THR A 171 1.48 -16.17 18.87
C THR A 171 1.12 -17.64 19.13
N PRO A 172 1.71 -18.30 20.15
CA PRO A 172 1.35 -19.67 20.49
C PRO A 172 -0.05 -19.82 21.11
N TYR A 173 -0.76 -18.71 21.30
CA TYR A 173 -2.11 -18.66 21.86
C TYR A 173 -3.15 -18.42 20.79
N ASP A 174 -4.42 -18.70 21.09
CA ASP A 174 -5.52 -18.38 20.19
C ASP A 174 -5.67 -16.87 19.99
N ALA A 175 -5.72 -16.43 18.74
CA ALA A 175 -5.78 -15.02 18.40
C ALA A 175 -7.04 -14.31 18.89
N GLY A 176 -8.18 -15.04 18.95
CA GLY A 176 -9.44 -14.51 19.48
C GLY A 176 -9.37 -14.28 20.99
N GLU A 177 -8.77 -15.23 21.73
CA GLU A 177 -8.56 -15.08 23.18
C GLU A 177 -7.64 -13.89 23.49
N ILE A 178 -6.55 -13.74 22.74
CA ILE A 178 -5.64 -12.59 22.89
C ILE A 178 -6.38 -11.27 22.59
N ALA A 179 -7.15 -11.20 21.51
CA ALA A 179 -7.93 -10.00 21.19
C ALA A 179 -8.92 -9.63 22.29
N GLU A 180 -9.64 -10.62 22.86
CA GLU A 180 -10.53 -10.38 24.00
C GLU A 180 -9.79 -9.89 25.25
N MET A 181 -8.62 -10.47 25.54
CA MET A 181 -7.81 -10.05 26.69
C MET A 181 -7.31 -8.60 26.51
N LEU A 182 -6.84 -8.24 25.32
CA LEU A 182 -6.39 -6.88 25.00
C LEU A 182 -7.55 -5.88 25.12
N LEU A 183 -8.73 -6.18 24.58
CA LEU A 183 -9.93 -5.35 24.75
C LEU A 183 -10.29 -5.11 26.23
N ARG A 184 -10.12 -6.10 27.11
CA ARG A 184 -10.40 -5.96 28.56
C ARG A 184 -9.44 -4.99 29.27
N VAL A 185 -8.24 -4.77 28.72
CA VAL A 185 -7.26 -3.83 29.27
C VAL A 185 -7.17 -2.52 28.48
N GLY A 186 -8.06 -2.32 27.51
CA GLY A 186 -8.21 -1.07 26.77
C GLY A 186 -7.31 -0.95 25.52
N VAL A 187 -6.88 -2.08 24.99
CA VAL A 187 -6.08 -2.15 23.74
C VAL A 187 -6.94 -2.69 22.60
#